data_d5cd6559f675c8393d5531483a593746
#
_entry.id   d5cd6559f675c8393d5531483a593746
#
_cell.length_a   1.000
_cell.length_b   1.000
_cell.length_c   1.000
_cell.angle_alpha   90.00
_cell.angle_beta   90.00
_cell.angle_gamma   90.00
#
_symmetry.space_group_name_H-M   'P 1'
#
loop_
_entity.id
_entity.type
_entity.pdbx_description
1 polymer ?
#
loop_
_entity_poly.entity_id
_entity_poly.type
_entity_poly.pdbx_seq_one_letter_code
_entity_poly.pdbx_strand_id
1 'polypeptide(L)' 'MSTKYVMDGNNRNIGYTKDMGSVIYAHDKNGKDVGYYNVSNKTTFDSKGKRYGTGNLTNALVFEAVRKI' A
#
# COMPACT_ATOMS: atom_id res chain seq x y z
N MET A 1 14.73 -3.01 -5.71
CA MET A 1 13.93 -2.26 -4.71
C MET A 1 13.61 -0.88 -5.23
N SER A 2 12.35 -0.52 -5.21
CA SER A 2 11.93 0.78 -5.72
C SER A 2 10.79 1.33 -4.88
N THR A 3 10.70 2.65 -4.83
CA THR A 3 9.65 3.35 -4.10
C THR A 3 8.82 4.13 -5.10
N LYS A 4 7.50 3.98 -4.98
CA LYS A 4 6.55 4.74 -5.79
C LYS A 4 5.64 5.52 -4.86
N TYR A 5 5.49 6.80 -5.14
CA TYR A 5 4.59 7.64 -4.36
C TYR A 5 3.18 7.52 -4.89
N VAL A 6 2.22 7.53 -3.98
CA VAL A 6 0.80 7.48 -4.32
C VAL A 6 0.25 8.89 -4.21
N MET A 7 -0.35 9.36 -5.29
CA MET A 7 -0.91 10.71 -5.36
C MET A 7 -2.45 10.64 -5.41
N ASP A 8 -3.10 11.61 -4.80
CA ASP A 8 -4.56 11.74 -4.92
C ASP A 8 -4.91 12.51 -6.19
N GLY A 9 -6.19 12.76 -6.39
CA GLY A 9 -6.67 13.48 -7.57
C GLY A 9 -6.22 14.94 -7.65
N ASN A 10 -5.67 15.49 -6.56
CA ASN A 10 -5.17 16.86 -6.47
C ASN A 10 -3.64 16.92 -6.50
N ASN A 11 -2.98 15.84 -6.92
CA ASN A 11 -1.52 15.73 -6.96
C ASN A 11 -0.86 15.84 -5.59
N ARG A 12 -1.56 15.48 -4.54
CA ARG A 12 -0.97 15.45 -3.20
C ARG A 12 -0.42 14.05 -2.93
N ASN A 13 0.77 14.00 -2.36
CA ASN A 13 1.36 12.75 -1.93
C ASN A 13 0.64 12.27 -0.68
N ILE A 14 -0.06 11.13 -0.79
CA ILE A 14 -0.82 10.55 0.33
C ILE A 14 -0.15 9.32 0.92
N GLY A 15 0.92 8.86 0.31
CA GLY A 15 1.66 7.72 0.78
C GLY A 15 2.62 7.21 -0.26
N TYR A 16 3.14 6.02 -0.03
CA TYR A 16 4.07 5.41 -0.98
C TYR A 16 4.05 3.89 -0.86
N THR A 17 4.55 3.23 -1.89
CA THR A 17 4.74 1.77 -1.88
C THR A 17 6.22 1.49 -2.08
N LYS A 18 6.71 0.47 -1.42
CA LYS A 18 8.12 0.06 -1.50
C LYS A 18 8.18 -1.38 -2.00
N ASP A 19 8.72 -1.54 -3.19
CA ASP A 19 8.85 -2.85 -3.84
C ASP A 19 10.16 -3.50 -3.38
N MET A 20 10.04 -4.59 -2.66
CA MET A 20 11.19 -5.36 -2.15
C MET A 20 11.42 -6.63 -2.97
N GLY A 21 10.74 -6.79 -4.10
CA GLY A 21 10.85 -7.97 -4.94
C GLY A 21 9.77 -8.99 -4.65
N SER A 22 9.82 -9.64 -3.50
CA SER A 22 8.82 -10.64 -3.12
C SER A 22 7.60 -10.05 -2.42
N VAL A 23 7.74 -8.84 -1.87
CA VAL A 23 6.67 -8.15 -1.16
C VAL A 23 6.70 -6.67 -1.52
N ILE A 24 5.54 -6.08 -1.69
CA ILE A 24 5.41 -4.64 -1.91
C ILE A 24 4.69 -4.07 -0.69
N TYR A 25 5.39 -3.26 0.10
CA TYR A 25 4.85 -2.64 1.30
C TYR A 25 4.15 -1.34 0.96
N ALA A 26 3.04 -1.06 1.64
CA ALA A 26 2.31 0.18 1.50
C ALA A 26 2.41 0.99 2.78
N HIS A 27 2.66 2.28 2.63
CA HIS A 27 2.81 3.20 3.76
C HIS A 27 2.00 4.47 3.50
N ASP A 28 1.52 5.10 4.56
CA ASP A 28 0.88 6.41 4.43
C ASP A 28 1.97 7.50 4.32
N LYS A 29 1.54 8.75 4.20
CA LYS A 29 2.48 9.87 4.03
C LYS A 29 3.40 10.07 5.23
N ASN A 30 3.02 9.54 6.39
CA ASN A 30 3.81 9.63 7.62
C ASN A 30 4.74 8.44 7.81
N GLY A 31 4.74 7.51 6.85
CA GLY A 31 5.57 6.33 6.91
C GLY A 31 4.96 5.17 7.70
N LYS A 32 3.70 5.30 8.11
CA LYS A 32 3.02 4.24 8.85
C LYS A 32 2.63 3.11 7.89
N ASP A 33 2.90 1.88 8.29
CA ASP A 33 2.57 0.69 7.52
C ASP A 33 1.06 0.52 7.45
N VAL A 34 0.52 0.44 6.22
CA VAL A 34 -0.92 0.26 6.02
C VAL A 34 -1.24 -1.10 5.37
N GLY A 35 -0.22 -1.88 5.07
CA GLY A 35 -0.40 -3.21 4.52
C GLY A 35 0.67 -3.56 3.52
N TYR A 36 0.47 -4.69 2.83
CA TYR A 36 1.45 -5.15 1.86
C TYR A 36 0.80 -6.09 0.85
N TYR A 37 1.48 -6.24 -0.29
CA TYR A 37 1.10 -7.18 -1.33
C TYR A 37 2.16 -8.29 -1.41
N ASN A 38 1.73 -9.53 -1.30
CA ASN A 38 2.61 -10.68 -1.46
C ASN A 38 2.59 -11.12 -2.91
N VAL A 39 3.71 -10.97 -3.60
CA VAL A 39 3.82 -11.26 -5.03
C VAL A 39 3.59 -12.75 -5.30
N SER A 40 4.11 -13.59 -4.43
CA SER A 40 4.01 -15.04 -4.55
C SER A 40 2.57 -15.54 -4.53
N ASN A 41 1.78 -15.02 -3.60
CA ASN A 41 0.38 -15.41 -3.42
C ASN A 41 -0.58 -14.54 -4.23
N LYS A 42 -0.08 -13.46 -4.81
CA LYS A 42 -0.89 -12.47 -5.54
C LYS A 42 -2.04 -11.95 -4.67
N THR A 43 -1.77 -11.76 -3.39
CA THR A 43 -2.76 -11.35 -2.40
C THR A 43 -2.26 -10.15 -1.62
N THR A 44 -3.15 -9.19 -1.38
CA THR A 44 -2.86 -8.01 -0.57
C THR A 44 -3.42 -8.20 0.84
N PHE A 45 -2.62 -7.84 1.83
CA PHE A 45 -2.98 -7.93 3.25
C PHE A 45 -2.96 -6.54 3.87
N ASP A 46 -3.83 -6.32 4.86
CA ASP A 46 -3.86 -5.06 5.58
C ASP A 46 -2.78 -5.04 6.67
N SER A 47 -2.69 -3.94 7.43
CA SER A 47 -1.67 -3.77 8.46
C SER A 47 -1.79 -4.77 9.60
N LYS A 48 -2.94 -5.41 9.74
CA LYS A 48 -3.20 -6.43 10.76
C LYS A 48 -2.93 -7.83 10.26
N GLY A 49 -2.50 -7.97 9.00
CA GLY A 49 -2.25 -9.25 8.40
C GLY A 49 -3.49 -9.96 7.86
N LYS A 50 -4.61 -9.28 7.84
CA LYS A 50 -5.83 -9.82 7.25
C LYS A 50 -5.82 -9.68 5.74
N ARG A 51 -6.36 -10.69 5.05
CA ARG A 51 -6.50 -10.63 3.60
C ARG A 51 -7.40 -9.47 3.21
N TYR A 52 -6.86 -8.56 2.43
CA TYR A 52 -7.58 -7.40 1.93
C TYR A 52 -8.26 -7.70 0.60
N GLY A 53 -7.56 -8.40 -0.27
CA GLY A 53 -8.08 -8.76 -1.58
C GLY A 53 -7.04 -9.45 -2.44
N THR A 54 -7.46 -9.89 -3.62
CA THR A 54 -6.60 -10.55 -4.60
C THR A 54 -6.01 -9.53 -5.54
N GLY A 55 -4.75 -9.72 -5.94
CA GLY A 55 -4.02 -8.81 -6.80
C GLY A 55 -3.38 -7.69 -6.01
N ASN A 56 -2.67 -6.80 -6.69
CA ASN A 56 -1.96 -5.69 -6.06
C ASN A 56 -2.92 -4.54 -5.77
N LEU A 57 -3.32 -4.42 -4.52
CA LEU A 57 -4.23 -3.39 -4.03
C LEU A 57 -3.54 -2.41 -3.08
N THR A 58 -2.21 -2.29 -3.18
CA THR A 58 -1.46 -1.41 -2.28
C THR A 58 -1.88 0.04 -2.40
N ASN A 59 -2.16 0.50 -3.62
CA ASN A 59 -2.66 1.88 -3.80
C ASN A 59 -4.00 2.07 -3.09
N ALA A 60 -4.89 1.08 -3.17
CA ALA A 60 -6.18 1.13 -2.50
C ALA A 60 -6.02 1.19 -0.99
N LEU A 61 -5.03 0.47 -0.44
CA LEU A 61 -4.73 0.53 0.99
C LEU A 61 -4.36 1.95 1.42
N VAL A 62 -3.52 2.61 0.62
CA VAL A 62 -3.09 3.98 0.93
C VAL A 62 -4.28 4.94 0.87
N PHE A 63 -5.12 4.84 -0.16
CA PHE A 63 -6.32 5.68 -0.29
C PHE A 63 -7.27 5.47 0.88
N GLU A 64 -7.45 4.22 1.29
CA GLU A 64 -8.33 3.92 2.41
C GLU A 64 -7.79 4.46 3.73
N ALA A 65 -6.48 4.39 3.93
CA ALA A 65 -5.85 4.95 5.14
C ALA A 65 -6.08 6.45 5.25
N VAL A 66 -6.01 7.17 4.14
CA VAL A 66 -6.27 8.61 4.10
C VAL A 66 -7.73 8.89 4.41
N ARG A 67 -8.62 8.06 3.90
CA ARG A 67 -10.06 8.26 4.08
C ARG A 67 -10.50 8.08 5.53
N LYS A 68 -9.77 7.32 6.31
CA LYS A 68 -10.12 7.04 7.71
C LYS A 68 -9.70 8.13 8.69
N ILE A 69 -9.02 9.13 8.23
CA ILE A 69 -8.55 10.22 9.10
C ILE A 69 -9.64 11.26 9.34
#